data_8c3b686a5db615d1d58a533f03858d83
#
_entry.id   8c3b686a5db615d1d58a533f03858d83
#
_cell.length_a   1.000
_cell.length_b   1.000
_cell.length_c   1.000
_cell.angle_alpha   90.00
_cell.angle_beta   90.00
_cell.angle_gamma   90.00
#
_symmetry.space_group_name_H-M   'P 1'
#
loop_
_entity.id
_entity.type
_entity.pdbx_description
1 polymer ?
#
loop_
_entity_poly.entity_id
_entity_poly.type
_entity_poly.pdbx_seq_one_letter_code
_entity_poly.pdbx_strand_id
1 'polypeptide(L)'
;MPDGPAQLTSAWFDAWRTKDAGAIERMIAPEYVYVAPNGAVLNRDTILGIIRDPSYRIASGTHTEVSVVHLGTEAALVLHHWRGQGTFGGREFVDDHQCVMVWCRSDGRWRVRYEQASAIV
;
A
#
# COMPACT_ATOMS: atom_id res chain seq x y z
N MET A 1 -2.16 -8.26 22.61
CA MET A 1 -2.24 -6.82 22.25
C MET A 1 -2.70 -6.69 20.82
N PRO A 2 -3.69 -5.86 20.52
CA PRO A 2 -4.04 -5.61 19.14
C PRO A 2 -2.88 -4.90 18.43
N ASP A 3 -2.66 -5.26 17.18
CA ASP A 3 -1.60 -4.65 16.38
C ASP A 3 -1.97 -3.20 16.05
N GLY A 4 -1.00 -2.32 16.17
CA GLY A 4 -1.13 -0.93 15.76
C GLY A 4 -0.61 -0.70 14.34
N PRO A 5 -0.66 0.56 13.86
CA PRO A 5 -0.24 0.89 12.50
C PRO A 5 1.18 0.44 12.14
N ALA A 6 2.13 0.46 13.08
CA ALA A 6 3.50 0.06 12.80
C ALA A 6 3.59 -1.42 12.40
N GLN A 7 2.97 -2.30 13.19
CA GLN A 7 2.96 -3.74 12.91
C GLN A 7 2.13 -4.05 11.68
N LEU A 8 0.97 -3.42 11.54
CA LEU A 8 0.09 -3.62 10.39
C LEU A 8 0.72 -3.12 9.09
N THR A 9 1.52 -2.05 9.14
CA THR A 9 2.26 -1.56 7.98
C THR A 9 3.26 -2.61 7.50
N SER A 10 3.97 -3.24 8.41
CA SER A 10 4.90 -4.33 8.07
C SER A 10 4.16 -5.49 7.39
N ALA A 11 3.01 -5.87 7.94
CA ALA A 11 2.16 -6.92 7.34
C ALA A 11 1.62 -6.51 5.97
N TRP A 12 1.26 -5.24 5.78
CA TRP A 12 0.82 -4.70 4.50
C TRP A 12 1.93 -4.79 3.45
N PHE A 13 3.16 -4.40 3.81
CA PHE A 13 4.30 -4.49 2.90
C PHE A 13 4.57 -5.94 2.48
N ASP A 14 4.54 -6.87 3.41
CA ASP A 14 4.74 -8.29 3.10
C ASP A 14 3.63 -8.82 2.17
N ALA A 15 2.38 -8.47 2.47
CA ALA A 15 1.25 -8.88 1.65
C ALA A 15 1.34 -8.32 0.23
N TRP A 16 1.80 -7.08 0.08
CA TRP A 16 1.98 -6.47 -1.23
C TRP A 16 3.07 -7.19 -2.02
N ARG A 17 4.25 -7.39 -1.42
CA ARG A 17 5.37 -8.03 -2.11
C ARG A 17 5.07 -9.47 -2.54
N THR A 18 4.27 -10.17 -1.76
CA THR A 18 3.89 -11.56 -2.06
C THR A 18 2.58 -11.66 -2.85
N LYS A 19 1.95 -10.53 -3.14
CA LYS A 19 0.66 -10.46 -3.83
C LYS A 19 -0.42 -11.26 -3.09
N ASP A 20 -0.44 -11.16 -1.79
CA ASP A 20 -1.45 -11.80 -0.94
C ASP A 20 -2.72 -10.93 -0.92
N ALA A 21 -3.56 -11.11 -1.93
CA ALA A 21 -4.77 -10.31 -2.09
C ALA A 21 -5.73 -10.48 -0.91
N GLY A 22 -5.81 -11.66 -0.32
CA GLY A 22 -6.65 -11.92 0.85
C GLY A 22 -6.22 -11.10 2.07
N ALA A 23 -4.89 -11.02 2.31
CA ALA A 23 -4.35 -10.20 3.39
C ALA A 23 -4.62 -8.71 3.16
N ILE A 24 -4.39 -8.23 1.93
CA ILE A 24 -4.67 -6.83 1.56
C ILE A 24 -6.16 -6.53 1.76
N GLU A 25 -7.04 -7.43 1.29
CA GLU A 25 -8.49 -7.24 1.40
C GLU A 25 -8.95 -7.06 2.85
N ARG A 26 -8.32 -7.77 3.78
CA ARG A 26 -8.64 -7.64 5.21
C ARG A 26 -8.19 -6.31 5.83
N MET A 27 -7.18 -5.68 5.25
CA MET A 27 -6.57 -4.46 5.79
C MET A 27 -7.02 -3.18 5.09
N ILE A 28 -7.63 -3.29 3.93
CA ILE A 28 -8.00 -2.13 3.10
C ILE A 28 -9.41 -1.66 3.46
N ALA A 29 -9.60 -0.34 3.61
CA ALA A 29 -10.89 0.24 3.92
C ALA A 29 -11.83 0.19 2.69
N PRO A 30 -13.16 0.10 2.90
CA PRO A 30 -14.09 0.14 1.76
C PRO A 30 -13.98 1.40 0.91
N GLU A 31 -13.71 2.55 1.53
CA GLU A 31 -13.57 3.84 0.84
C GLU A 31 -12.12 4.19 0.49
N TYR A 32 -11.27 3.21 0.41
CA TYR A 32 -9.84 3.38 0.08
C TYR A 32 -9.66 4.09 -1.27
N VAL A 33 -8.68 4.97 -1.31
CA VAL A 33 -8.26 5.67 -2.53
C VAL A 33 -6.73 5.60 -2.65
N TYR A 34 -6.28 5.28 -3.85
CA TYR A 34 -4.86 5.33 -4.22
C TYR A 34 -4.67 6.37 -5.31
N VAL A 35 -3.70 7.25 -5.12
CA VAL A 35 -3.28 8.21 -6.15
C VAL A 35 -1.93 7.76 -6.70
N ALA A 36 -1.93 7.36 -7.96
CA ALA A 36 -0.75 6.84 -8.62
C ALA A 36 0.21 7.97 -9.03
N PRO A 37 1.49 7.66 -9.33
CA PRO A 37 2.46 8.68 -9.74
C PRO A 37 2.06 9.48 -10.98
N ASN A 38 1.25 8.91 -11.86
CA ASN A 38 0.75 9.61 -13.06
C ASN A 38 -0.52 10.43 -12.80
N GLY A 39 -0.98 10.49 -11.53
CA GLY A 39 -2.18 11.22 -11.16
C GLY A 39 -3.47 10.41 -11.24
N ALA A 40 -3.43 9.17 -11.70
CA ALA A 40 -4.62 8.33 -11.76
C ALA A 40 -5.14 8.06 -10.34
N VAL A 41 -6.47 8.10 -10.18
CA VAL A 41 -7.14 7.85 -8.90
C VAL A 41 -7.82 6.49 -8.99
N LEU A 42 -7.40 5.56 -8.15
CA LEU A 42 -7.88 4.19 -8.17
C LEU A 42 -8.60 3.87 -6.87
N ASN A 43 -9.67 3.08 -6.98
CA ASN A 43 -10.44 2.65 -5.82
C ASN A 43 -9.99 1.27 -5.32
N ARG A 44 -10.61 0.82 -4.24
CA ARG A 44 -10.33 -0.46 -3.60
C ARG A 44 -10.42 -1.64 -4.58
N ASP A 45 -11.51 -1.71 -5.33
CA ASP A 45 -11.75 -2.85 -6.24
C ASP A 45 -10.71 -2.89 -7.36
N THR A 46 -10.31 -1.75 -7.88
CA THR A 46 -9.28 -1.66 -8.91
C THR A 46 -7.93 -2.13 -8.36
N ILE A 47 -7.56 -1.72 -7.18
CA ILE A 47 -6.29 -2.15 -6.53
C ILE A 47 -6.29 -3.65 -6.28
N LEU A 48 -7.38 -4.19 -5.74
CA LEU A 48 -7.49 -5.63 -5.51
C LEU A 48 -7.41 -6.41 -6.83
N GLY A 49 -8.03 -5.87 -7.88
CA GLY A 49 -7.95 -6.46 -9.23
C GLY A 49 -6.52 -6.51 -9.77
N ILE A 50 -5.73 -5.46 -9.54
CA ILE A 50 -4.32 -5.41 -9.94
C ILE A 50 -3.51 -6.46 -9.19
N ILE A 51 -3.68 -6.55 -7.87
CA ILE A 51 -2.96 -7.53 -7.05
C ILE A 51 -3.30 -8.96 -7.50
N ARG A 52 -4.55 -9.22 -7.87
CA ARG A 52 -5.02 -10.54 -8.32
C ARG A 52 -4.64 -10.85 -9.76
N ASP A 53 -4.25 -9.86 -10.54
CA ASP A 53 -3.93 -10.04 -11.95
C ASP A 53 -2.64 -10.85 -12.09
N PRO A 54 -2.67 -12.04 -12.74
CA PRO A 54 -1.47 -12.85 -12.91
C PRO A 54 -0.39 -12.19 -13.77
N SER A 55 -0.74 -11.18 -14.57
CA SER A 55 0.24 -10.43 -15.36
C SER A 55 1.03 -9.42 -14.53
N TYR A 56 0.54 -9.09 -13.31
CA TYR A 56 1.27 -8.22 -12.39
C TYR A 56 2.23 -9.09 -11.57
N ARG A 57 3.51 -8.99 -11.87
CA ARG A 57 4.56 -9.78 -11.21
C ARG A 57 5.62 -8.87 -10.64
N ILE A 58 5.89 -9.03 -9.37
CA ILE A 58 6.93 -8.29 -8.67
C ILE A 58 8.17 -9.17 -8.61
N ALA A 59 9.21 -8.82 -9.38
CA ALA A 59 10.47 -9.57 -9.39
C ALA A 59 11.28 -9.26 -8.14
N SER A 60 11.28 -7.98 -7.71
CA SER A 60 11.91 -7.57 -6.46
C SER A 60 11.23 -6.32 -5.96
N GLY A 61 11.23 -6.14 -4.64
CA GLY A 61 10.65 -4.95 -4.03
C GLY A 61 11.11 -4.77 -2.61
N THR A 62 11.35 -3.53 -2.22
CA THR A 62 11.75 -3.15 -0.87
C THR A 62 10.96 -1.93 -0.41
N HIS A 63 10.60 -1.94 0.86
CA HIS A 63 10.04 -0.79 1.55
C HIS A 63 11.05 -0.34 2.61
N THR A 64 11.51 0.89 2.50
CA THR A 64 12.53 1.44 3.40
C THR A 64 12.12 2.82 3.90
N GLU A 65 12.90 3.37 4.82
CA GLU A 65 12.72 4.71 5.37
C GLU A 65 11.29 4.91 5.92
N VAL A 66 10.81 3.89 6.65
CA VAL A 66 9.46 3.86 7.18
C VAL A 66 9.36 4.78 8.39
N SER A 67 8.44 5.72 8.36
CA SER A 67 8.15 6.64 9.45
C SER A 67 6.66 6.66 9.74
N VAL A 68 6.28 6.38 10.98
CA VAL A 68 4.89 6.35 11.42
C VAL A 68 4.62 7.57 12.29
N VAL A 69 3.62 8.36 11.90
CA VAL A 69 3.21 9.56 12.64
C VAL A 69 1.76 9.40 13.04
N HIS A 70 1.51 9.37 14.35
CA HIS A 70 0.15 9.27 14.84
C HIS A 70 -0.56 10.62 14.75
N LEU A 71 -1.81 10.60 14.26
CA LEU A 71 -2.69 11.76 14.17
C LEU A 71 -3.84 11.54 15.14
N GLY A 72 -3.57 11.75 16.43
CA GLY A 72 -4.50 11.37 17.49
C GLY A 72 -4.52 9.86 17.69
N THR A 73 -5.66 9.35 18.18
CA THR A 73 -5.81 7.91 18.48
C THR A 73 -6.46 7.11 17.37
N GLU A 74 -7.03 7.78 16.37
CA GLU A 74 -7.87 7.14 15.35
C GLU A 74 -7.25 7.16 13.94
N ALA A 75 -6.08 7.77 13.79
CA ALA A 75 -5.40 7.82 12.50
C ALA A 75 -3.89 7.81 12.66
N ALA A 76 -3.22 7.32 11.64
CA ALA A 76 -1.75 7.37 11.54
C ALA A 76 -1.36 7.55 10.07
N LEU A 77 -0.33 8.34 9.85
CA LEU A 77 0.26 8.56 8.55
C LEU A 77 1.59 7.83 8.52
N VAL A 78 1.84 7.11 7.43
CA VAL A 78 3.10 6.38 7.23
C VAL A 78 3.76 6.90 5.96
N LEU A 79 5.01 7.34 6.11
CA LEU A 79 5.88 7.66 5.00
C LEU A 79 6.79 6.46 4.74
N HIS A 80 7.03 6.14 3.49
CA HIS A 80 7.98 5.08 3.15
C HIS A 80 8.49 5.26 1.72
N HIS A 81 9.61 4.59 1.44
CA HIS A 81 10.21 4.57 0.12
C HIS A 81 10.01 3.17 -0.47
N TRP A 82 9.38 3.10 -1.64
CA TRP A 82 9.19 1.87 -2.40
C TRP A 82 10.14 1.84 -3.58
N ARG A 83 10.93 0.77 -3.66
CA ARG A 83 11.69 0.42 -4.86
C ARG A 83 11.27 -0.96 -5.30
N GLY A 84 10.78 -1.06 -6.54
CA GLY A 84 10.31 -2.32 -7.06
C GLY A 84 10.55 -2.44 -8.54
N GLN A 85 10.61 -3.68 -9.01
CA GLN A 85 10.66 -3.97 -10.43
C GLN A 85 9.93 -5.27 -10.71
N GLY A 86 9.40 -5.36 -11.91
CA GLY A 86 8.64 -6.51 -12.34
C GLY A 86 8.01 -6.27 -13.69
N THR A 87 6.89 -6.94 -13.92
CA THR A 87 6.12 -6.80 -15.16
C THR A 87 4.65 -6.61 -14.85
N PHE A 88 3.95 -5.91 -15.74
CA PHE A 88 2.51 -5.77 -15.68
C PHE A 88 1.95 -5.65 -17.10
N GLY A 89 1.02 -6.56 -17.45
CA GLY A 89 0.45 -6.59 -18.79
C GLY A 89 1.48 -6.79 -19.89
N GLY A 90 2.55 -7.54 -19.61
CA GLY A 90 3.63 -7.80 -20.56
C GLY A 90 4.65 -6.68 -20.66
N ARG A 91 4.54 -5.63 -19.84
CA ARG A 91 5.50 -4.52 -19.83
C ARG A 91 6.30 -4.53 -18.54
N GLU A 92 7.60 -4.27 -18.67
CA GLU A 92 8.46 -4.11 -17.49
C GLU A 92 8.20 -2.78 -16.83
N PHE A 93 8.26 -2.78 -15.47
CA PHE A 93 8.24 -1.56 -14.69
C PHE A 93 9.43 -1.50 -13.74
N VAL A 94 9.89 -0.30 -13.46
CA VAL A 94 10.87 0.00 -12.42
C VAL A 94 10.32 1.18 -11.63
N ASP A 95 10.05 0.92 -10.37
CA ASP A 95 9.47 1.92 -9.47
C ASP A 95 10.52 2.44 -8.50
N ASP A 96 10.52 3.74 -8.30
CA ASP A 96 11.29 4.42 -7.26
C ASP A 96 10.39 5.54 -6.73
N HIS A 97 9.64 5.24 -5.66
CA HIS A 97 8.55 6.11 -5.21
C HIS A 97 8.69 6.51 -3.76
N GLN A 98 8.42 7.78 -3.48
CA GLN A 98 8.12 8.24 -2.13
C GLN A 98 6.62 8.07 -1.92
N CYS A 99 6.25 7.35 -0.89
CA CYS A 99 4.86 6.98 -0.65
C CYS A 99 4.34 7.51 0.68
N VAL A 100 3.05 7.74 0.70
CA VAL A 100 2.29 8.10 1.91
C VAL A 100 1.12 7.14 2.01
N MET A 101 0.89 6.57 3.18
CA MET A 101 -0.33 5.84 3.45
C MET A 101 -0.96 6.33 4.74
N VAL A 102 -2.28 6.26 4.81
CA VAL A 102 -3.04 6.68 5.99
C VAL A 102 -3.83 5.49 6.51
N TRP A 103 -3.59 5.16 7.75
CA TRP A 103 -4.38 4.21 8.52
C TRP A 103 -5.45 4.95 9.29
N CYS A 104 -6.67 4.42 9.25
CA CYS A 104 -7.77 4.93 10.08
C CYS A 104 -8.33 3.80 10.92
N ARG A 105 -8.66 4.11 12.16
CA ARG A 105 -9.28 3.18 13.10
C ARG A 105 -10.78 3.43 13.13
N SER A 106 -11.54 2.38 12.88
CA SER A 106 -13.01 2.41 12.94
C SER A 106 -13.49 1.08 13.51
N ASP A 107 -14.40 1.13 14.45
CA ASP A 107 -14.93 -0.06 15.16
C ASP A 107 -13.81 -0.91 15.77
N GLY A 108 -12.80 -0.24 16.31
CA GLY A 108 -11.66 -0.90 16.95
C GLY A 108 -10.68 -1.54 15.97
N ARG A 109 -10.85 -1.35 14.69
CA ARG A 109 -10.00 -1.95 13.65
C ARG A 109 -9.30 -0.90 12.83
N TRP A 110 -8.01 -1.12 12.59
CA TRP A 110 -7.20 -0.30 11.71
C TRP A 110 -7.31 -0.80 10.27
N ARG A 111 -7.57 0.12 9.32
CA ARG A 111 -7.57 -0.17 7.89
C ARG A 111 -6.88 0.93 7.13
N VAL A 112 -6.27 0.58 6.00
CA VAL A 112 -5.66 1.56 5.09
C VAL A 112 -6.77 2.31 4.38
N ARG A 113 -6.79 3.63 4.55
CA ARG A 113 -7.82 4.52 4.01
C ARG A 113 -7.36 5.22 2.74
N TYR A 114 -6.06 5.50 2.63
CA TYR A 114 -5.51 6.32 1.55
C TYR A 114 -4.05 5.96 1.31
N GLU A 115 -3.66 5.94 0.04
CA GLU A 115 -2.26 5.86 -0.34
C GLU A 115 -1.98 6.79 -1.51
N GLN A 116 -0.76 7.31 -1.55
CA GLN A 116 -0.26 8.09 -2.66
C GLN A 116 1.20 7.75 -2.90
N ALA A 117 1.57 7.60 -4.17
CA ALA A 117 2.94 7.40 -4.58
C ALA A 117 3.37 8.54 -5.49
N SER A 118 4.58 9.04 -5.27
CA SER A 118 5.19 10.05 -6.13
C SER A 118 6.51 9.51 -6.65
N ALA A 119 6.75 9.68 -7.93
CA ALA A 119 8.01 9.26 -8.54
C ALA A 119 9.15 10.14 -8.01
N ILE A 120 10.25 9.50 -7.63
CA ILE A 120 11.47 10.20 -7.28
C ILE A 120 12.23 10.45 -8.58
N VAL A 121 12.54 11.70 -8.82
CA VAL A 121 13.23 12.12 -10.04
C VAL A 121 14.61 12.67 -9.73
#